data_a93b2514964927ab14b0095898025a82
#
_entry.id   a93b2514964927ab14b0095898025a82
#
_cell.length_a   1.000
_cell.length_b   1.000
_cell.length_c   1.000
_cell.angle_alpha   90.00
_cell.angle_beta   90.00
_cell.angle_gamma   90.00
#
_symmetry.space_group_name_H-M   'P 1'
#
loop_
_entity.id
_entity.type
_entity.pdbx_description
1 polymer ?
#
loop_
_entity_poly.entity_id
_entity_poly.type
_entity_poly.pdbx_seq_one_letter_code
_entity_poly.pdbx_strand_id
1 'polypeptide(L)'
;SSSILSYVTVVQAVHIRKRPAQTNDMLPAHGTQTFTEDGTFTVPASVHKILITACGGGGGGKSISGGWGADYIVKRAFSVEPNAVIPITVGKGGLGQDANSDPEIEATDGGTTIIGNLITISGGFKGGDNTRIHKGTKGGEDTVFAIAGLQGTSSGGSSGSTGGQGGGACFGNGGDGGTNGKYTIGKDATNGGTGAGGGGRAQRVGNSSSSYSKAGNGGDGIVIIEW
;
A
#
# COMPACT_ATOMS: atom_id res chain seq x y z
N SER A 1 -63.28 -6.43 19.20
CA SER A 1 -62.47 -6.55 18.00
C SER A 1 -62.16 -5.20 17.34
N SER A 2 -62.92 -4.15 17.60
CA SER A 2 -62.66 -2.82 17.04
C SER A 2 -61.46 -2.11 17.69
N SER A 3 -61.10 -2.45 18.91
CA SER A 3 -59.98 -1.84 19.63
C SER A 3 -58.60 -2.29 19.10
N ILE A 4 -58.50 -3.50 18.60
CA ILE A 4 -57.22 -4.03 18.05
C ILE A 4 -56.89 -3.40 16.71
N LEU A 5 -57.90 -3.20 15.85
CA LEU A 5 -57.72 -2.56 14.55
C LEU A 5 -57.32 -1.09 14.67
N SER A 6 -57.93 -0.35 15.60
CA SER A 6 -57.56 1.04 15.86
C SER A 6 -56.18 1.18 16.49
N TYR A 7 -55.76 0.23 17.31
CA TYR A 7 -54.40 0.22 17.88
C TYR A 7 -53.33 -0.03 16.81
N VAL A 8 -53.53 -1.01 15.92
CA VAL A 8 -52.60 -1.27 14.82
C VAL A 8 -52.49 -0.08 13.88
N THR A 9 -53.59 0.59 13.58
CA THR A 9 -53.60 1.78 12.74
C THR A 9 -52.84 2.95 13.36
N VAL A 10 -52.97 3.14 14.66
CA VAL A 10 -52.25 4.18 15.39
C VAL A 10 -50.74 3.90 15.41
N VAL A 11 -50.31 2.66 15.64
CA VAL A 11 -48.89 2.28 15.63
C VAL A 11 -48.27 2.47 14.23
N GLN A 12 -48.97 2.09 13.19
CA GLN A 12 -48.50 2.29 11.81
C GLN A 12 -48.41 3.78 11.45
N ALA A 13 -49.40 4.58 11.84
CA ALA A 13 -49.38 6.00 11.58
C ALA A 13 -48.25 6.72 12.31
N VAL A 14 -47.98 6.36 13.55
CA VAL A 14 -46.85 6.92 14.32
C VAL A 14 -45.51 6.50 13.71
N HIS A 15 -45.38 5.27 13.27
CA HIS A 15 -44.17 4.76 12.63
C HIS A 15 -43.88 5.45 11.28
N ILE A 16 -44.88 5.65 10.45
CA ILE A 16 -44.76 6.33 9.17
C ILE A 16 -44.47 7.81 9.37
N ARG A 17 -44.99 8.49 10.37
CA ARG A 17 -44.74 9.90 10.65
C ARG A 17 -43.33 10.17 11.17
N LYS A 18 -42.68 9.24 11.87
CA LYS A 18 -41.32 9.41 12.38
C LYS A 18 -40.24 9.16 11.34
N ARG A 19 -40.45 8.27 10.39
CA ARG A 19 -39.46 7.92 9.38
C ARG A 19 -39.04 9.04 8.44
N PRO A 20 -39.96 9.83 7.83
CA PRO A 20 -39.54 10.83 6.88
C PRO A 20 -38.75 11.99 7.50
N ALA A 21 -39.06 12.38 8.74
CA ALA A 21 -38.36 13.46 9.42
C ALA A 21 -36.93 13.06 9.89
N GLN A 22 -36.71 11.77 10.17
CA GLN A 22 -35.40 11.27 10.61
C GLN A 22 -34.45 10.92 9.48
N THR A 23 -34.97 10.65 8.26
CA THR A 23 -34.14 10.23 7.13
C THR A 23 -33.43 11.37 6.42
N ASN A 24 -33.86 12.61 6.56
CA ASN A 24 -33.26 13.75 5.83
C ASN A 24 -32.20 14.50 6.63
N ASP A 25 -32.26 14.48 7.99
CA ASP A 25 -31.41 15.32 8.82
C ASP A 25 -30.39 14.53 9.66
N MET A 26 -30.48 13.20 9.74
CA MET A 26 -29.78 12.40 10.74
C MET A 26 -28.91 11.26 10.19
N LEU A 27 -28.93 10.98 8.90
CA LEU A 27 -28.03 9.98 8.31
C LEU A 27 -26.69 10.64 8.03
N PRO A 28 -25.60 10.14 8.66
CA PRO A 28 -24.27 10.65 8.30
C PRO A 28 -24.03 10.40 6.81
N ALA A 29 -23.38 11.35 6.15
CA ALA A 29 -22.93 11.14 4.79
C ALA A 29 -22.03 9.89 4.75
N HIS A 30 -22.23 9.04 3.75
CA HIS A 30 -21.39 7.89 3.48
C HIS A 30 -20.72 8.07 2.13
N GLY A 31 -19.46 7.68 2.06
CA GLY A 31 -18.71 7.76 0.82
C GLY A 31 -17.36 7.12 0.94
N THR A 32 -16.64 7.15 -0.16
CA THR A 32 -15.28 6.66 -0.25
C THR A 32 -14.49 7.53 -1.22
N GLN A 33 -13.21 7.72 -0.94
CA GLN A 33 -12.29 8.39 -1.83
C GLN A 33 -10.96 7.66 -1.84
N THR A 34 -10.41 7.45 -3.04
CA THR A 34 -9.15 6.74 -3.25
C THR A 34 -8.11 7.68 -3.82
N PHE A 35 -6.91 7.64 -3.26
CA PHE A 35 -5.73 8.38 -3.73
C PHE A 35 -4.66 7.39 -4.19
N THR A 36 -4.27 7.48 -5.45
CA THR A 36 -3.13 6.77 -6.03
C THR A 36 -1.93 7.69 -6.25
N GLU A 37 -2.11 8.96 -6.00
CA GLU A 37 -1.10 10.02 -6.06
C GLU A 37 -1.40 11.08 -4.99
N ASP A 38 -0.48 12.01 -4.79
CA ASP A 38 -0.65 13.08 -3.81
C ASP A 38 -1.92 13.88 -4.08
N GLY A 39 -2.58 14.30 -3.03
CA GLY A 39 -3.81 15.05 -3.10
C GLY A 39 -4.24 15.62 -1.76
N THR A 40 -5.50 15.98 -1.66
CA THR A 40 -6.08 16.55 -0.47
C THR A 40 -7.45 15.93 -0.22
N PHE A 41 -7.71 15.49 1.00
CA PHE A 41 -9.01 15.05 1.46
C PHE A 41 -9.65 16.12 2.30
N THR A 42 -10.86 16.55 1.93
CA THR A 42 -11.68 17.43 2.75
C THR A 42 -12.75 16.60 3.44
N VAL A 43 -12.73 16.61 4.77
CA VAL A 43 -13.72 15.88 5.56
C VAL A 43 -15.11 16.44 5.28
N PRO A 44 -16.09 15.63 4.87
CA PRO A 44 -17.44 16.12 4.62
C PRO A 44 -18.07 16.75 5.86
N ALA A 45 -19.00 17.67 5.65
CA ALA A 45 -19.81 18.23 6.72
C ALA A 45 -20.53 17.09 7.47
N SER A 46 -20.61 17.15 8.76
CA SER A 46 -21.22 16.14 9.64
C SER A 46 -20.40 14.85 9.85
N VAL A 47 -19.25 14.68 9.22
CA VAL A 47 -18.39 13.51 9.42
C VAL A 47 -17.38 13.77 10.53
N HIS A 48 -17.40 12.94 11.56
CA HIS A 48 -16.48 13.00 12.71
C HIS A 48 -15.54 11.80 12.82
N LYS A 49 -15.73 10.80 11.94
CA LYS A 49 -14.95 9.55 11.94
C LYS A 49 -14.77 9.07 10.51
N ILE A 50 -13.56 8.66 10.21
CA ILE A 50 -13.21 8.05 8.93
C ILE A 50 -12.51 6.71 9.16
N LEU A 51 -12.60 5.83 8.18
CA LEU A 51 -11.84 4.58 8.13
C LEU A 51 -10.78 4.71 7.03
N ILE A 52 -9.55 4.40 7.37
CA ILE A 52 -8.43 4.48 6.43
C ILE A 52 -7.86 3.10 6.16
N THR A 53 -7.74 2.77 4.89
CA THR A 53 -6.94 1.65 4.37
C THR A 53 -5.84 2.25 3.51
N ALA A 54 -4.59 2.01 3.86
CA ALA A 54 -3.47 2.63 3.17
C ALA A 54 -2.19 1.82 3.28
N CYS A 55 -1.28 2.00 2.33
CA CYS A 55 0.07 1.46 2.39
C CYS A 55 1.08 2.45 1.83
N GLY A 56 2.32 2.29 2.23
CA GLY A 56 3.47 2.99 1.63
C GLY A 56 3.85 2.40 0.27
N GLY A 57 4.86 2.93 -0.36
CA GLY A 57 5.45 2.37 -1.57
C GLY A 57 6.34 1.16 -1.25
N GLY A 58 6.34 0.14 -2.08
CA GLY A 58 7.23 -1.01 -1.95
C GLY A 58 8.67 -0.66 -2.31
N GLY A 59 9.64 -1.40 -1.79
CA GLY A 59 11.05 -1.23 -2.09
C GLY A 59 11.44 -1.79 -3.45
N GLY A 60 12.47 -1.23 -4.07
CA GLY A 60 13.05 -1.75 -5.30
C GLY A 60 13.91 -2.98 -5.05
N GLY A 61 13.98 -3.88 -6.02
CA GLY A 61 14.89 -5.01 -5.99
C GLY A 61 16.35 -4.54 -6.13
N LYS A 62 17.26 -5.20 -5.43
CA LYS A 62 18.68 -4.91 -5.50
C LYS A 62 19.47 -6.20 -5.66
N SER A 63 20.34 -6.24 -6.66
CA SER A 63 21.06 -7.47 -6.96
C SER A 63 20.12 -8.67 -7.05
N ILE A 64 20.44 -9.77 -6.44
CA ILE A 64 19.61 -11.00 -6.43
C ILE A 64 18.46 -10.96 -5.41
N SER A 65 18.28 -9.87 -4.68
CA SER A 65 17.28 -9.75 -3.60
C SER A 65 16.08 -8.93 -4.03
N GLY A 66 14.89 -9.43 -3.77
CA GLY A 66 13.66 -8.66 -3.93
C GLY A 66 13.51 -7.57 -2.88
N GLY A 67 12.87 -6.47 -3.25
CA GLY A 67 12.50 -5.41 -2.32
C GLY A 67 11.43 -5.88 -1.33
N TRP A 68 11.30 -5.18 -0.23
CA TRP A 68 10.30 -5.45 0.79
C TRP A 68 8.96 -4.79 0.45
N GLY A 69 7.86 -5.43 0.86
CA GLY A 69 6.57 -4.77 0.87
C GLY A 69 6.53 -3.63 1.89
N ALA A 70 5.69 -2.64 1.61
CA ALA A 70 5.46 -1.52 2.52
C ALA A 70 4.61 -1.92 3.72
N ASP A 71 4.70 -1.13 4.78
CA ASP A 71 3.73 -1.21 5.88
C ASP A 71 2.35 -0.78 5.40
N TYR A 72 1.32 -1.26 6.07
CA TYR A 72 -0.05 -0.94 5.71
C TYR A 72 -1.01 -1.00 6.90
N ILE A 73 -2.13 -0.31 6.75
CA ILE A 73 -3.28 -0.38 7.65
C ILE A 73 -4.53 -0.75 6.88
N VAL A 74 -5.47 -1.42 7.52
CA VAL A 74 -6.75 -1.82 6.92
C VAL A 74 -7.89 -1.34 7.80
N LYS A 75 -8.75 -0.49 7.24
CA LYS A 75 -9.96 0.03 7.89
C LYS A 75 -9.75 0.50 9.33
N ARG A 76 -8.69 1.25 9.56
CA ARG A 76 -8.43 1.89 10.85
C ARG A 76 -9.28 3.14 11.01
N ALA A 77 -9.91 3.27 12.17
CA ALA A 77 -10.76 4.40 12.49
C ALA A 77 -9.93 5.57 13.03
N PHE A 78 -10.22 6.77 12.55
CA PHE A 78 -9.64 8.02 13.03
C PHE A 78 -10.75 9.03 13.30
N SER A 79 -10.65 9.72 14.42
CA SER A 79 -11.51 10.87 14.71
C SER A 79 -11.04 12.07 13.89
N VAL A 80 -11.97 12.77 13.29
CA VAL A 80 -11.71 13.95 12.45
C VAL A 80 -12.74 15.04 12.75
N GLU A 81 -12.43 16.26 12.35
CA GLU A 81 -13.38 17.36 12.40
C GLU A 81 -14.03 17.56 11.04
N PRO A 82 -15.35 17.83 11.00
CA PRO A 82 -16.01 18.19 9.75
C PRO A 82 -15.32 19.37 9.06
N ASN A 83 -15.25 19.32 7.76
CA ASN A 83 -14.61 20.32 6.90
C ASN A 83 -13.08 20.46 7.06
N ALA A 84 -12.44 19.66 7.89
CA ALA A 84 -10.99 19.64 7.98
C ALA A 84 -10.35 19.29 6.64
N VAL A 85 -9.25 19.93 6.34
CA VAL A 85 -8.47 19.69 5.10
C VAL A 85 -7.24 18.86 5.46
N ILE A 86 -7.15 17.66 4.91
CA ILE A 86 -6.11 16.69 5.22
C ILE A 86 -5.26 16.48 3.98
N PRO A 87 -3.99 16.93 3.97
CA PRO A 87 -3.09 16.64 2.86
C PRO A 87 -2.73 15.15 2.83
N ILE A 88 -2.70 14.59 1.63
CA ILE A 88 -2.38 13.19 1.39
C ILE A 88 -1.10 13.11 0.56
N THR A 89 -0.11 12.39 1.05
CA THR A 89 1.07 12.00 0.29
C THR A 89 1.03 10.49 0.07
N VAL A 90 1.08 10.06 -1.17
CA VAL A 90 1.13 8.63 -1.53
C VAL A 90 2.57 8.26 -1.84
N GLY A 91 3.13 7.35 -1.05
CA GLY A 91 4.50 6.88 -1.21
C GLY A 91 4.71 6.26 -2.58
N LYS A 92 5.78 6.65 -3.27
CA LYS A 92 6.17 6.06 -4.55
C LYS A 92 6.90 4.75 -4.34
N GLY A 93 6.76 3.83 -5.28
CA GLY A 93 7.58 2.63 -5.32
C GLY A 93 9.05 2.97 -5.47
N GLY A 94 9.91 2.22 -4.79
CA GLY A 94 11.36 2.35 -4.91
C GLY A 94 11.83 1.88 -6.28
N LEU A 95 12.94 2.46 -6.76
CA LEU A 95 13.56 2.05 -8.01
C LEU A 95 14.28 0.71 -7.84
N GLY A 96 14.11 -0.19 -8.80
CA GLY A 96 14.91 -1.38 -8.93
C GLY A 96 16.30 -1.04 -9.48
N GLN A 97 17.32 -1.78 -9.07
CA GLN A 97 18.67 -1.62 -9.57
C GLN A 97 18.73 -1.94 -11.07
N ASP A 98 19.37 -1.08 -11.83
CA ASP A 98 19.69 -1.30 -13.26
C ASP A 98 21.17 -1.00 -13.50
N ALA A 99 21.97 -2.06 -13.48
CA ALA A 99 23.41 -1.98 -13.69
C ALA A 99 23.80 -1.74 -15.16
N ASN A 100 22.86 -1.89 -16.10
CA ASN A 100 23.11 -1.67 -17.52
C ASN A 100 22.76 -0.24 -17.98
N SER A 101 22.12 0.55 -17.12
CA SER A 101 21.84 1.96 -17.40
C SER A 101 23.10 2.80 -17.27
N ASP A 102 23.22 3.87 -18.06
CA ASP A 102 24.30 4.84 -17.98
C ASP A 102 23.72 6.25 -17.70
N PRO A 103 23.88 6.78 -16.49
CA PRO A 103 24.51 6.15 -15.31
C PRO A 103 23.71 4.99 -14.73
N GLU A 104 24.39 4.10 -13.99
CA GLU A 104 23.75 3.00 -13.27
C GLU A 104 22.65 3.52 -12.34
N ILE A 105 21.51 2.84 -12.33
CA ILE A 105 20.41 3.14 -11.41
C ILE A 105 20.57 2.29 -10.17
N GLU A 106 20.72 2.97 -9.01
CA GLU A 106 20.76 2.32 -7.71
C GLU A 106 19.35 1.98 -7.22
N ALA A 107 19.25 0.87 -6.49
CA ALA A 107 17.99 0.52 -5.82
C ALA A 107 17.65 1.54 -4.72
N THR A 108 16.37 1.85 -4.58
CA THR A 108 15.88 2.75 -3.53
C THR A 108 14.79 2.11 -2.69
N ASP A 109 14.65 2.60 -1.46
CA ASP A 109 13.52 2.27 -0.61
C ASP A 109 12.22 2.85 -1.21
N GLY A 110 11.10 2.22 -0.90
CA GLY A 110 9.79 2.80 -1.19
C GLY A 110 9.51 4.03 -0.36
N GLY A 111 8.70 4.92 -0.91
CA GLY A 111 8.31 6.17 -0.25
C GLY A 111 7.30 5.98 0.86
N THR A 112 7.24 6.94 1.74
CA THR A 112 6.30 6.99 2.87
C THR A 112 4.96 7.57 2.43
N THR A 113 3.86 6.96 2.88
CA THR A 113 2.51 7.51 2.73
C THR A 113 2.17 8.30 3.99
N ILE A 114 1.71 9.54 3.80
CA ILE A 114 1.42 10.46 4.91
C ILE A 114 -0.02 10.97 4.76
N ILE A 115 -0.80 10.83 5.81
CA ILE A 115 -2.19 11.27 5.86
C ILE A 115 -2.29 12.36 6.93
N GLY A 116 -2.07 13.61 6.53
CA GLY A 116 -2.02 14.77 7.42
C GLY A 116 -1.15 14.52 8.64
N ASN A 117 -1.68 14.83 9.80
CA ASN A 117 -1.08 14.50 11.09
C ASN A 117 -1.67 13.21 11.72
N LEU A 118 -2.51 12.49 10.98
CA LEU A 118 -3.19 11.30 11.51
C LEU A 118 -2.25 10.10 11.55
N ILE A 119 -1.55 9.82 10.45
CA ILE A 119 -0.68 8.65 10.36
C ILE A 119 0.38 8.81 9.27
N THR A 120 1.55 8.27 9.54
CA THR A 120 2.66 8.10 8.59
C THR A 120 2.94 6.61 8.43
N ILE A 121 2.90 6.11 7.20
CA ILE A 121 3.06 4.69 6.87
C ILE A 121 4.34 4.51 6.08
N SER A 122 5.27 3.73 6.64
CA SER A 122 6.59 3.52 6.05
C SER A 122 6.53 2.75 4.74
N GLY A 123 7.39 3.11 3.80
CA GLY A 123 7.65 2.32 2.61
C GLY A 123 8.46 1.06 2.91
N GLY A 124 8.49 0.13 1.96
CA GLY A 124 9.31 -1.06 2.02
C GLY A 124 10.79 -0.74 1.76
N PHE A 125 11.69 -1.55 2.34
CA PHE A 125 13.12 -1.40 2.11
C PHE A 125 13.52 -1.95 0.74
N LYS A 126 14.56 -1.38 0.15
CA LYS A 126 15.23 -1.96 -1.01
C LYS A 126 15.77 -3.34 -0.69
N GLY A 127 15.89 -4.19 -1.70
CA GLY A 127 16.43 -5.53 -1.56
C GLY A 127 17.86 -5.53 -0.97
N GLY A 128 18.21 -6.62 -0.31
CA GLY A 128 19.53 -6.83 0.27
C GLY A 128 19.80 -6.10 1.58
N ASP A 129 18.85 -5.35 2.11
CA ASP A 129 19.00 -4.66 3.38
C ASP A 129 18.47 -5.51 4.54
N ASN A 130 19.20 -6.58 4.86
CA ASN A 130 18.84 -7.49 5.95
C ASN A 130 19.16 -6.96 7.35
N THR A 131 19.78 -5.78 7.43
CA THR A 131 20.24 -5.20 8.70
C THR A 131 19.28 -4.20 9.30
N ARG A 132 18.27 -3.77 8.55
CA ARG A 132 17.28 -2.80 9.04
C ARG A 132 16.16 -3.51 9.77
N ILE A 133 15.91 -3.06 10.97
CA ILE A 133 14.68 -3.39 11.68
C ILE A 133 13.57 -2.57 11.03
N HIS A 134 12.53 -3.24 10.57
CA HIS A 134 11.33 -2.58 10.07
C HIS A 134 10.77 -1.71 11.20
N LYS A 135 10.86 -0.39 11.05
CA LYS A 135 10.27 0.51 12.03
C LYS A 135 8.77 0.55 11.75
N GLY A 136 7.99 0.11 12.72
CA GLY A 136 6.55 0.19 12.64
C GLY A 136 6.08 1.62 12.33
N THR A 137 4.94 1.72 11.72
CA THR A 137 4.26 2.96 11.41
C THR A 137 3.90 3.73 12.67
N LYS A 138 4.21 5.01 12.70
CA LYS A 138 3.79 5.90 13.79
C LYS A 138 2.55 6.68 13.38
N GLY A 139 1.49 6.56 14.15
CA GLY A 139 0.38 7.52 14.10
C GLY A 139 0.75 8.81 14.83
N GLY A 140 0.02 9.90 14.58
CA GLY A 140 0.29 11.24 15.11
C GLY A 140 0.59 11.29 16.60
N GLU A 141 -0.41 11.30 17.45
CA GLU A 141 -0.23 11.30 18.91
C GLU A 141 -0.28 9.88 19.51
N ASP A 142 -0.98 8.94 18.86
CA ASP A 142 -1.09 7.56 19.27
C ASP A 142 -0.31 6.63 18.34
N THR A 143 0.40 5.67 18.95
CA THR A 143 1.07 4.62 18.19
C THR A 143 0.02 3.71 17.55
N VAL A 144 -0.25 3.91 16.26
CA VAL A 144 -1.10 3.02 15.48
C VAL A 144 -0.20 1.91 14.91
N PHE A 145 -0.46 0.67 15.30
CA PHE A 145 0.28 -0.46 14.77
C PHE A 145 -0.15 -0.71 13.32
N ALA A 146 0.76 -0.51 12.40
CA ALA A 146 0.62 -0.99 11.03
C ALA A 146 1.05 -2.45 10.95
N ILE A 147 0.51 -3.14 9.95
CA ILE A 147 0.98 -4.47 9.58
C ILE A 147 2.25 -4.27 8.75
N ALA A 148 3.33 -4.95 9.12
CA ALA A 148 4.57 -4.91 8.36
C ALA A 148 4.41 -5.64 7.02
N GLY A 149 4.95 -5.07 5.95
CA GLY A 149 5.07 -5.74 4.67
C GLY A 149 6.02 -6.93 4.76
N LEU A 150 5.87 -7.87 3.83
CA LEU A 150 6.71 -9.07 3.80
C LEU A 150 8.11 -8.73 3.28
N GLN A 151 9.10 -9.43 3.82
CA GLN A 151 10.47 -9.36 3.34
C GLN A 151 10.59 -9.97 1.95
N GLY A 152 11.36 -9.35 1.08
CA GLY A 152 11.76 -9.94 -0.18
C GLY A 152 12.74 -11.10 0.03
N THR A 153 12.71 -12.08 -0.86
CA THR A 153 13.61 -13.24 -0.80
C THR A 153 14.89 -12.98 -1.59
N SER A 154 15.94 -13.71 -1.27
CA SER A 154 17.18 -13.75 -2.05
C SER A 154 17.31 -15.11 -2.73
N SER A 155 17.83 -15.10 -3.95
CA SER A 155 18.17 -16.37 -4.61
C SER A 155 19.43 -16.98 -3.98
N GLY A 156 19.42 -18.27 -3.76
CA GLY A 156 20.62 -18.98 -3.28
C GLY A 156 21.73 -18.95 -4.35
N GLY A 157 22.90 -18.57 -3.94
CA GLY A 157 24.06 -18.17 -4.72
C GLY A 157 24.72 -19.14 -5.69
N SER A 158 24.04 -20.01 -6.40
CA SER A 158 24.69 -20.80 -7.45
C SER A 158 24.30 -20.33 -8.85
N SER A 159 25.21 -20.48 -9.77
CA SER A 159 25.13 -20.08 -11.15
C SER A 159 23.82 -20.51 -11.84
N GLY A 160 23.13 -19.58 -12.51
CA GLY A 160 21.93 -19.84 -13.30
C GLY A 160 20.62 -19.71 -12.52
N SER A 161 20.64 -19.13 -11.34
CA SER A 161 19.47 -19.03 -10.51
C SER A 161 18.61 -17.81 -10.84
N THR A 162 17.31 -17.97 -10.65
CA THR A 162 16.31 -16.89 -10.67
C THR A 162 16.58 -15.92 -9.52
N GLY A 163 16.41 -14.62 -9.74
CA GLY A 163 16.45 -13.61 -8.67
C GLY A 163 15.36 -13.86 -7.62
N GLY A 164 15.52 -13.26 -6.44
CA GLY A 164 14.55 -13.36 -5.37
C GLY A 164 13.25 -12.62 -5.69
N GLN A 165 12.15 -13.09 -5.11
CA GLN A 165 10.86 -12.41 -5.22
C GLN A 165 10.78 -11.20 -4.30
N GLY A 166 10.05 -10.19 -4.71
CA GLY A 166 9.66 -9.08 -3.84
C GLY A 166 8.66 -9.50 -2.76
N GLY A 167 8.66 -8.80 -1.65
CA GLY A 167 7.70 -9.01 -0.57
C GLY A 167 6.33 -8.43 -0.89
N GLY A 168 5.27 -9.14 -0.52
CA GLY A 168 3.89 -8.69 -0.71
C GLY A 168 3.45 -7.65 0.32
N ALA A 169 2.37 -6.96 0.03
CA ALA A 169 1.68 -6.05 0.91
C ALA A 169 0.15 -6.21 0.77
N CYS A 170 -0.65 -5.34 1.40
CA CYS A 170 -2.10 -5.53 1.50
C CYS A 170 -2.84 -5.65 0.15
N PHE A 171 -2.35 -4.99 -0.91
CA PHE A 171 -3.02 -4.94 -2.22
C PHE A 171 -2.19 -5.50 -3.37
N GLY A 172 -1.02 -5.97 -3.11
CA GLY A 172 -0.14 -6.39 -4.19
C GLY A 172 0.75 -7.56 -3.81
N ASN A 173 1.05 -8.37 -4.82
CA ASN A 173 2.07 -9.40 -4.72
C ASN A 173 3.43 -8.80 -5.07
N GLY A 174 4.48 -9.33 -4.44
CA GLY A 174 5.84 -8.99 -4.82
C GLY A 174 6.13 -9.35 -6.28
N GLY A 175 7.03 -8.61 -6.91
CA GLY A 175 7.48 -8.88 -8.26
C GLY A 175 8.29 -10.17 -8.33
N ASP A 176 8.23 -10.84 -9.47
CA ASP A 176 9.01 -12.06 -9.73
C ASP A 176 10.49 -11.74 -9.95
N GLY A 177 11.36 -12.63 -9.53
CA GLY A 177 12.78 -12.53 -9.81
C GLY A 177 13.09 -12.66 -11.30
N GLY A 178 14.14 -11.98 -11.74
CA GLY A 178 14.67 -12.10 -13.09
C GLY A 178 15.30 -13.46 -13.33
N THR A 179 15.38 -13.89 -14.57
CA THR A 179 15.95 -15.18 -14.98
C THR A 179 17.14 -14.96 -15.93
N ASN A 180 18.15 -15.83 -15.83
CA ASN A 180 19.24 -15.86 -16.78
C ASN A 180 19.10 -17.06 -17.74
N GLY A 181 19.29 -16.79 -19.00
CA GLY A 181 19.52 -17.84 -19.99
C GLY A 181 20.99 -18.28 -19.99
N LYS A 182 21.26 -19.56 -20.26
CA LYS A 182 22.64 -20.10 -20.30
C LYS A 182 23.51 -19.43 -21.36
N TYR A 183 22.92 -18.94 -22.44
CA TYR A 183 23.61 -18.31 -23.58
C TYR A 183 22.86 -17.08 -24.13
N THR A 184 21.77 -16.65 -23.47
CA THR A 184 20.93 -15.53 -23.90
C THR A 184 20.72 -14.56 -22.75
N ILE A 185 20.38 -13.31 -23.07
CA ILE A 185 19.95 -12.33 -22.08
C ILE A 185 18.71 -12.89 -21.37
N GLY A 186 18.79 -13.02 -20.07
CA GLY A 186 17.67 -13.47 -19.25
C GLY A 186 16.55 -12.43 -19.19
N LYS A 187 15.43 -12.83 -18.63
CA LYS A 187 14.32 -11.91 -18.39
C LYS A 187 14.62 -11.00 -17.22
N ASP A 188 14.23 -9.74 -17.35
CA ASP A 188 14.20 -8.80 -16.24
C ASP A 188 13.24 -9.28 -15.15
N ALA A 189 13.49 -8.84 -13.92
CA ALA A 189 12.56 -9.00 -12.82
C ALA A 189 11.31 -8.15 -13.08
N THR A 190 10.20 -8.53 -12.48
CA THR A 190 8.96 -7.76 -12.59
C THR A 190 8.80 -6.79 -11.43
N ASN A 191 8.00 -5.76 -11.64
CA ASN A 191 7.66 -4.78 -10.63
C ASN A 191 6.72 -5.40 -9.60
N GLY A 192 6.73 -4.86 -8.37
CA GLY A 192 5.75 -5.18 -7.36
C GLY A 192 4.37 -4.60 -7.71
N GLY A 193 3.30 -5.24 -7.23
CA GLY A 193 1.98 -4.65 -7.19
C GLY A 193 1.89 -3.52 -6.17
N THR A 194 0.71 -2.98 -5.95
CA THR A 194 0.49 -1.84 -5.03
C THR A 194 1.11 -2.09 -3.65
N GLY A 195 2.06 -1.25 -3.26
CA GLY A 195 2.78 -1.33 -1.99
C GLY A 195 3.77 -2.49 -1.89
N ALA A 196 3.87 -3.37 -2.88
CA ALA A 196 4.72 -4.56 -2.85
C ALA A 196 6.11 -4.29 -3.43
N GLY A 197 7.10 -5.07 -3.00
CA GLY A 197 8.48 -4.95 -3.47
C GLY A 197 8.71 -5.49 -4.88
N GLY A 198 9.63 -4.93 -5.61
CA GLY A 198 10.09 -5.43 -6.91
C GLY A 198 10.99 -6.66 -6.77
N GLY A 199 11.03 -7.50 -7.80
CA GLY A 199 11.89 -8.69 -7.84
C GLY A 199 13.38 -8.35 -7.97
N GLY A 200 14.25 -9.23 -7.45
CA GLY A 200 15.69 -9.14 -7.64
C GLY A 200 16.09 -9.62 -9.01
N ARG A 201 17.21 -9.12 -9.55
CA ARG A 201 17.76 -9.58 -10.81
C ARG A 201 18.38 -10.97 -10.65
N ALA A 202 18.49 -11.70 -11.77
CA ALA A 202 19.20 -12.95 -11.76
C ALA A 202 20.70 -12.74 -11.52
N GLN A 203 21.32 -13.71 -10.87
CA GLN A 203 22.77 -13.72 -10.73
C GLN A 203 23.42 -14.05 -12.09
N ARG A 204 24.50 -13.37 -12.40
CA ARG A 204 25.26 -13.60 -13.65
C ARG A 204 25.81 -15.02 -13.70
N VAL A 205 25.63 -15.68 -14.83
CA VAL A 205 26.25 -16.97 -15.12
C VAL A 205 27.39 -16.78 -16.13
N GLY A 206 28.59 -17.20 -15.77
CA GLY A 206 29.72 -17.28 -16.66
C GLY A 206 30.48 -15.98 -16.92
N ASN A 207 31.66 -16.09 -17.52
CA ASN A 207 32.65 -14.99 -17.64
C ASN A 207 32.46 -14.08 -18.86
N SER A 208 31.42 -14.23 -19.65
CA SER A 208 31.42 -13.66 -21.00
C SER A 208 30.41 -12.55 -21.30
N SER A 209 29.50 -12.20 -20.41
CA SER A 209 28.62 -11.06 -20.68
C SER A 209 28.64 -10.02 -19.55
N SER A 210 28.78 -8.77 -19.94
CA SER A 210 28.71 -7.62 -19.03
C SER A 210 27.27 -7.19 -18.71
N SER A 211 26.26 -7.85 -19.29
CA SER A 211 24.85 -7.47 -19.08
C SER A 211 24.20 -8.31 -18.01
N TYR A 212 23.53 -7.61 -17.10
CA TYR A 212 22.68 -8.20 -16.06
C TYR A 212 21.21 -8.02 -16.43
N SER A 213 20.34 -8.89 -15.95
CA SER A 213 18.92 -8.58 -15.97
C SER A 213 18.62 -7.42 -14.99
N LYS A 214 17.58 -6.68 -15.30
CA LYS A 214 17.15 -5.54 -14.49
C LYS A 214 16.33 -6.01 -13.29
N ALA A 215 16.57 -5.43 -12.11
CA ALA A 215 15.69 -5.63 -10.95
C ALA A 215 14.38 -4.87 -11.12
N GLY A 216 13.32 -5.33 -10.46
CA GLY A 216 12.01 -4.71 -10.52
C GLY A 216 11.86 -3.52 -9.58
N ASN A 217 11.02 -2.57 -9.94
CA ASN A 217 10.63 -1.47 -9.09
C ASN A 217 9.61 -1.95 -8.05
N GLY A 218 9.58 -1.30 -6.88
CA GLY A 218 8.45 -1.42 -5.97
C GLY A 218 7.19 -0.75 -6.54
N GLY A 219 6.03 -1.20 -6.09
CA GLY A 219 4.76 -0.58 -6.46
C GLY A 219 4.46 0.66 -5.62
N ASP A 220 3.76 1.62 -6.19
CA ASP A 220 3.29 2.79 -5.44
C ASP A 220 2.32 2.40 -4.34
N GLY A 221 2.23 3.22 -3.31
CA GLY A 221 1.23 3.10 -2.27
C GLY A 221 -0.17 3.49 -2.73
N ILE A 222 -1.10 3.44 -1.79
CA ILE A 222 -2.50 3.84 -2.00
C ILE A 222 -3.08 4.33 -0.68
N VAL A 223 -4.07 5.22 -0.76
CA VAL A 223 -4.87 5.65 0.38
C VAL A 223 -6.35 5.55 0.00
N ILE A 224 -7.12 4.81 0.80
CA ILE A 224 -8.57 4.68 0.65
C ILE A 224 -9.22 5.19 1.94
N ILE A 225 -10.05 6.20 1.82
CA ILE A 225 -10.78 6.82 2.94
C ILE A 225 -12.26 6.54 2.77
N GLU A 226 -12.87 6.00 3.82
CA GLU A 226 -14.30 5.69 3.88
C GLU A 226 -14.95 6.46 5.03
N TRP A 227 -16.19 6.90 4.85
CA TRP A 227 -16.97 7.59 5.89
C TRP A 227 -18.45 7.27 5.83
#